data_35d0ca8a46f6276800b7a2416d12eff5
#
_entry.id   35d0ca8a46f6276800b7a2416d12eff5
#
_cell.length_a   1.000
_cell.length_b   1.000
_cell.length_c   1.000
_cell.angle_alpha   90.00
_cell.angle_beta   90.00
_cell.angle_gamma   90.00
#
_symmetry.space_group_name_H-M   'P 1'
#
loop_
_entity.id
_entity.type
_entity.pdbx_description
1 polymer ?
#
loop_
_entity_poly.entity_id
_entity_poly.type
_entity_poly.pdbx_seq_one_letter_code
_entity_poly.pdbx_strand_id
1 'polypeptide(L)'
;APGGSLRFLDKLTSETGDVTLDRGQSAKFGRLLVRLDSCRYPAANPSSDSEAYLTIVEETTGLELFSGWMLASSPALSALDHPRYDVWVLSCLLPE
;
A
#
# COMPACT_ATOMS: atom_id res chain seq x y z
N ALA A 1 8.12 1.16 -11.94
CA ALA A 1 9.04 0.99 -10.80
C ALA A 1 9.14 -0.49 -10.42
N PRO A 2 10.27 -0.92 -9.84
CA PRO A 2 10.45 -2.31 -9.43
C PRO A 2 9.64 -2.70 -8.19
N GLY A 3 9.16 -1.74 -7.44
CA GLY A 3 8.35 -1.98 -6.26
C GLY A 3 8.01 -0.68 -5.55
N GLY A 4 7.61 -0.76 -4.29
CA GLY A 4 7.24 0.40 -3.52
C GLY A 4 7.28 0.16 -2.03
N SER A 5 7.18 1.26 -1.27
CA SER A 5 7.11 1.24 0.18
C SER A 5 5.71 1.60 0.64
N LEU A 6 5.20 0.85 1.59
CA LEU A 6 3.86 1.01 2.15
C LEU A 6 3.96 1.21 3.66
N ARG A 7 2.97 1.89 4.23
CA ARG A 7 2.84 2.04 5.67
C ARG A 7 1.50 1.46 6.11
N PHE A 8 1.54 0.75 7.22
CA PHE A 8 0.36 0.15 7.84
C PHE A 8 0.10 0.77 9.20
N LEU A 9 -1.18 0.86 9.56
CA LEU A 9 -1.61 1.31 10.88
C LEU A 9 -2.71 0.39 11.39
N ASP A 10 -2.56 -0.10 12.62
CA ASP A 10 -3.64 -0.72 13.38
C ASP A 10 -4.24 0.34 14.30
N LYS A 11 -5.44 0.79 13.98
CA LYS A 11 -6.11 1.88 14.72
C LYS A 11 -6.49 1.49 16.14
N LEU A 12 -6.65 0.19 16.40
CA LEU A 12 -7.02 -0.30 17.71
C LEU A 12 -5.86 -0.28 18.69
N THR A 13 -4.67 -0.69 18.23
CA THR A 13 -3.47 -0.79 19.06
C THR A 13 -2.50 0.36 18.84
N SER A 14 -2.73 1.20 17.85
CA SER A 14 -1.84 2.26 17.38
C SER A 14 -0.49 1.72 16.87
N GLU A 15 -0.44 0.44 16.56
CA GLU A 15 0.75 -0.18 15.99
C GLU A 15 0.93 0.25 14.54
N THR A 16 2.15 0.64 14.18
CA THR A 16 2.48 1.04 12.82
C THR A 16 3.66 0.20 12.32
N GLY A 17 3.73 0.05 11.00
CA GLY A 17 4.84 -0.64 10.37
C GLY A 17 4.99 -0.21 8.94
N ASP A 18 6.23 -0.23 8.47
CA ASP A 18 6.54 0.05 7.07
C ASP A 18 7.10 -1.21 6.43
N VAL A 19 6.76 -1.41 5.15
CA VAL A 19 7.27 -2.53 4.39
C VAL A 19 7.62 -2.09 2.98
N THR A 20 8.67 -2.67 2.44
CA THR A 20 9.07 -2.49 1.04
C THR A 20 8.77 -3.77 0.29
N LEU A 21 8.00 -3.67 -0.77
CA LEU A 21 7.60 -4.80 -1.60
C LEU A 21 8.08 -4.62 -3.02
N ASP A 22 8.52 -5.71 -3.63
CA ASP A 22 8.72 -5.77 -5.06
C ASP A 22 7.37 -5.93 -5.75
N ARG A 23 7.33 -5.59 -7.03
CA ARG A 23 6.12 -5.74 -7.83
C ARG A 23 5.66 -7.20 -7.82
N GLY A 24 4.40 -7.43 -7.46
CA GLY A 24 3.83 -8.75 -7.34
C GLY A 24 4.03 -9.42 -5.99
N GLN A 25 4.76 -8.79 -5.08
CA GLN A 25 5.00 -9.29 -3.74
C GLN A 25 3.87 -8.93 -2.79
N SER A 26 3.66 -9.77 -1.78
CA SER A 26 2.64 -9.56 -0.75
C SER A 26 3.27 -9.45 0.62
N ALA A 27 2.60 -8.71 1.51
CA ALA A 27 2.95 -8.64 2.91
C ALA A 27 1.70 -8.81 3.75
N LYS A 28 1.89 -9.39 4.93
CA LYS A 28 0.82 -9.60 5.89
C LYS A 28 0.96 -8.60 7.03
N PHE A 29 -0.15 -7.95 7.37
CA PHE A 29 -0.23 -7.08 8.54
C PHE A 29 -1.52 -7.38 9.29
N GLY A 30 -1.40 -7.93 10.50
CA GLY A 30 -2.56 -8.36 11.24
C GLY A 30 -3.36 -9.42 10.47
N ARG A 31 -4.60 -9.09 10.11
CA ARG A 31 -5.47 -9.96 9.31
C ARG A 31 -5.50 -9.56 7.84
N LEU A 32 -4.70 -8.57 7.45
CA LEU A 32 -4.66 -8.12 6.07
C LEU A 32 -3.53 -8.79 5.32
N LEU A 33 -3.80 -9.16 4.09
CA LEU A 33 -2.80 -9.53 3.11
C LEU A 33 -2.81 -8.46 2.03
N VAL A 34 -1.69 -7.78 1.86
CA VAL A 34 -1.55 -6.67 0.93
C VAL A 34 -0.57 -7.05 -0.17
N ARG A 35 -1.03 -7.00 -1.41
CA ARG A 35 -0.19 -7.26 -2.58
C ARG A 35 0.05 -5.96 -3.35
N LEU A 36 1.31 -5.70 -3.66
CA LEU A 36 1.68 -4.59 -4.53
C LEU A 36 1.69 -5.08 -5.98
N ASP A 37 0.69 -4.67 -6.75
CA ASP A 37 0.57 -5.09 -8.14
C ASP A 37 1.43 -4.23 -9.06
N SER A 38 1.52 -2.93 -8.78
CA SER A 38 2.30 -1.99 -9.57
C SER A 38 2.59 -0.73 -8.77
N CYS A 39 3.67 -0.04 -9.11
CA CYS A 39 3.98 1.26 -8.53
C CYS A 39 4.54 2.16 -9.61
N ARG A 40 4.02 3.38 -9.71
CA ARG A 40 4.41 4.35 -10.74
C ARG A 40 4.75 5.69 -10.12
N TYR A 41 5.65 6.42 -10.77
CA TYR A 41 5.99 7.79 -10.41
C TYR A 41 6.25 8.60 -11.69
N PRO A 42 6.08 9.93 -11.64
CA PRO A 42 6.42 10.76 -12.80
C PRO A 42 7.91 10.67 -13.08
N ALA A 43 8.28 10.38 -14.34
CA ALA A 43 9.67 10.21 -14.72
C ALA A 43 10.51 11.48 -14.49
N ALA A 44 9.89 12.64 -14.66
CA ALA A 44 10.54 13.93 -14.47
C ALA A 44 10.75 14.29 -12.99
N ASN A 45 9.96 13.72 -12.08
CA ASN A 45 10.05 14.01 -10.64
C ASN A 45 9.64 12.77 -9.83
N PRO A 46 10.56 11.81 -9.62
CA PRO A 46 10.23 10.56 -8.93
C PRO A 46 9.84 10.73 -7.46
N SER A 47 10.16 11.85 -6.85
CA SER A 47 9.82 12.09 -5.45
C SER A 47 8.45 12.71 -5.25
N SER A 48 7.78 13.13 -6.34
CA SER A 48 6.42 13.64 -6.26
C SER A 48 5.44 12.49 -6.46
N ASP A 49 4.24 12.68 -6.20
CA ASP A 49 3.01 11.94 -6.48
C ASP A 49 3.16 10.50 -7.01
N SER A 50 3.81 9.65 -6.23
CA SER A 50 3.85 8.22 -6.51
C SER A 50 2.46 7.60 -6.36
N GLU A 51 2.15 6.62 -7.20
CA GLU A 51 0.91 5.87 -7.10
C GLU A 51 1.18 4.38 -7.17
N ALA A 52 0.40 3.60 -6.43
CA ALA A 52 0.54 2.16 -6.40
C ALA A 52 -0.81 1.48 -6.56
N TYR A 53 -0.82 0.40 -7.33
CA TYR A 53 -1.98 -0.46 -7.42
C TYR A 53 -1.85 -1.56 -6.37
N LEU A 54 -2.78 -1.55 -5.41
CA LEU A 54 -2.79 -2.49 -4.30
C LEU A 54 -4.03 -3.37 -4.36
N THR A 55 -3.84 -4.64 -3.99
CA THR A 55 -4.95 -5.55 -3.71
C THR A 55 -4.85 -5.94 -2.24
N ILE A 56 -5.90 -5.67 -1.48
CA ILE A 56 -5.96 -5.92 -0.04
C ILE A 56 -7.07 -6.89 0.25
N VAL A 57 -6.72 -7.99 0.90
CA VAL A 57 -7.63 -9.09 1.19
C VAL A 57 -7.62 -9.35 2.69
N GLU A 58 -8.78 -9.63 3.26
CA GLU A 58 -8.84 -10.15 4.63
C GLU A 58 -8.51 -11.64 4.61
N GLU A 59 -7.44 -12.01 5.30
CA GLU A 59 -6.88 -13.36 5.24
C GLU A 59 -7.84 -14.42 5.77
N THR A 60 -8.59 -14.11 6.82
CA THR A 60 -9.47 -15.09 7.46
C THR A 60 -10.69 -15.44 6.64
N THR A 61 -11.19 -14.52 5.83
CA THR A 61 -12.40 -14.73 5.00
C THR A 61 -12.11 -14.83 3.52
N GLY A 62 -10.92 -14.39 3.08
CA GLY A 62 -10.59 -14.26 1.67
C GLY A 62 -11.31 -13.12 0.97
N LEU A 63 -11.99 -12.24 1.73
CA LEU A 63 -12.74 -11.13 1.18
C LEU A 63 -11.79 -10.04 0.69
N GLU A 64 -11.95 -9.62 -0.56
CA GLU A 64 -11.22 -8.49 -1.11
C GLU A 64 -11.79 -7.19 -0.54
N LEU A 65 -10.95 -6.45 0.19
CA LEU A 65 -11.33 -5.21 0.83
C LEU A 65 -11.05 -3.98 -0.01
N PHE A 66 -10.03 -4.07 -0.87
CA PHE A 66 -9.61 -2.97 -1.71
C PHE A 66 -8.86 -3.49 -2.93
N SER A 67 -9.11 -2.88 -4.09
CA SER A 67 -8.34 -3.14 -5.29
C SER A 67 -8.36 -1.87 -6.13
N GLY A 68 -7.23 -1.23 -6.29
CA GLY A 68 -7.15 0.02 -7.03
C GLY A 68 -5.86 0.78 -6.78
N TRP A 69 -5.79 1.97 -7.35
CA TRP A 69 -4.65 2.88 -7.22
C TRP A 69 -4.76 3.70 -5.96
N MET A 70 -3.66 3.81 -5.23
CA MET A 70 -3.49 4.76 -4.12
C MET A 70 -2.42 5.78 -4.46
N LEU A 71 -2.67 7.03 -4.10
CA LEU A 71 -1.73 8.13 -4.32
C LEU A 71 -0.98 8.43 -3.02
N ALA A 72 0.34 8.57 -3.13
CA ALA A 72 1.16 8.90 -1.96
C ALA A 72 0.84 10.29 -1.41
N SER A 73 0.48 11.23 -2.29
CA SER A 73 0.14 12.61 -1.91
C SER A 73 -1.26 12.76 -1.32
N SER A 74 -2.12 11.77 -1.47
CA SER A 74 -3.52 11.86 -1.04
C SER A 74 -3.99 10.57 -0.35
N PRO A 75 -3.30 10.12 0.69
CA PRO A 75 -3.61 8.84 1.31
C PRO A 75 -5.02 8.80 1.91
N ALA A 76 -5.50 9.91 2.43
CA ALA A 76 -6.83 9.98 3.04
C ALA A 76 -7.96 9.80 2.03
N LEU A 77 -7.74 10.19 0.78
CA LEU A 77 -8.75 10.08 -0.28
C LEU A 77 -8.80 8.69 -0.91
N SER A 78 -7.69 7.96 -0.82
CA SER A 78 -7.55 6.62 -1.40
C SER A 78 -7.47 5.54 -0.34
N ALA A 79 -7.71 5.90 0.92
CA ALA A 79 -7.50 5.01 2.03
C ALA A 79 -8.46 3.82 2.00
N LEU A 80 -7.97 2.71 2.51
CA LEU A 80 -8.78 1.55 2.78
C LEU A 80 -9.84 1.92 3.82
N ASP A 81 -11.10 1.72 3.48
CA ASP A 81 -12.21 1.96 4.40
C ASP A 81 -12.41 0.75 5.31
N HIS A 82 -11.57 0.65 6.32
CA HIS A 82 -11.61 -0.44 7.28
C HIS A 82 -11.64 0.10 8.71
N PRO A 83 -12.46 -0.46 9.60
CA PRO A 83 -12.60 0.09 10.96
C PRO A 83 -11.35 -0.07 11.82
N ARG A 84 -10.49 -1.03 11.52
CA ARG A 84 -9.31 -1.31 12.34
C ARG A 84 -7.99 -0.95 11.64
N TYR A 85 -7.88 -1.22 10.36
CA TYR A 85 -6.60 -1.11 9.64
C TYR A 85 -6.60 0.02 8.65
N ASP A 86 -5.43 0.60 8.46
CA ASP A 86 -5.18 1.57 7.41
C ASP A 86 -3.89 1.21 6.68
N VAL A 87 -3.87 1.46 5.38
CA VAL A 87 -2.71 1.16 4.53
C VAL A 87 -2.58 2.30 3.54
N TRP A 88 -1.36 2.80 3.34
CA TRP A 88 -1.12 3.79 2.31
C TRP A 88 0.28 3.68 1.74
N VAL A 89 0.45 4.27 0.56
CA VAL A 89 1.70 4.29 -0.18
C VAL A 89 2.59 5.40 0.32
N LEU A 90 3.85 5.12 0.55
CA LEU A 90 4.86 6.12 0.88
C LEU A 90 5.58 6.59 -0.38
N SER A 91 6.10 5.67 -1.16
CA SER A 91 6.88 5.97 -2.37
C SER A 91 7.05 4.72 -3.21
N CYS A 92 7.46 4.92 -4.46
CA CYS A 92 7.93 3.82 -5.30
C CYS A 92 9.43 3.65 -5.15
N LEU A 93 9.90 2.41 -5.33
CA LEU A 93 11.33 2.13 -5.43
C LEU A 93 11.86 2.68 -6.75
N LEU A 94 13.04 3.28 -6.70
CA LEU A 94 13.71 3.76 -7.91
C LEU A 94 14.55 2.62 -8.49
N PRO A 95 14.64 2.51 -9.82
CA PRO A 95 15.55 1.54 -10.44
C PRO A 95 17.00 1.92 -10.13
N GLU A 96 17.79 0.90 -9.90
CA GLU A 96 19.23 1.08 -9.66
C GLU A 96 20.01 1.30 -10.95
#